data_0796974fa5827111d0affb50363f4c48
#
_entry.id   0796974fa5827111d0affb50363f4c48
#
_cell.length_a   1.000
_cell.length_b   1.000
_cell.length_c   1.000
_cell.angle_alpha   90.00
_cell.angle_beta   90.00
_cell.angle_gamma   90.00
#
_symmetry.space_group_name_H-M   'P 1'
#
loop_
_entity.id
_entity.type
_entity.pdbx_description
1 polymer ?
#
loop_
_entity_poly.entity_id
_entity_poly.type
_entity_poly.pdbx_seq_one_letter_code
_entity_poly.pdbx_strand_id
1 'polypeptide(L)'
;MHSLLSGHAFGTIRELAAEASRQGLSLIGVTEHAPGIPGTVDPIYFRNLCDAPRELYGVEMLYGSEVNVLNGGELTLDQRHLNYLDYAIAGIHGTCYEDAGAVKNTDNVIRCMENPKVKIISHPDSDLYPMDYPALVEGAKEFGVALELNNSSLRKPKSRPNCVENYRKMIPLCMERGVFVVVDTDAHDPSAVGNFELARKLLETMDINEDLLLNNDLQKLKKFLLDG
;
A
#
# COMPACT_ATOMS: atom_id res chain seq x y z
N MET A 1 1.91 2.25 -6.57
CA MET A 1 2.91 3.12 -7.25
C MET A 1 2.31 4.49 -7.54
N HIS A 2 3.16 5.52 -7.75
CA HIS A 2 2.79 6.92 -7.83
C HIS A 2 3.27 7.55 -9.13
N SER A 3 2.42 8.39 -9.72
CA SER A 3 2.80 9.23 -10.87
C SER A 3 3.11 10.66 -10.42
N LEU A 4 3.45 11.53 -11.38
CA LEU A 4 3.64 12.96 -11.17
C LEU A 4 2.52 13.61 -10.34
N LEU A 5 1.32 13.02 -10.34
CA LEU A 5 0.14 13.53 -9.65
C LEU A 5 0.20 13.37 -8.12
N SER A 6 1.09 12.53 -7.61
CA SER A 6 1.39 12.42 -6.16
C SER A 6 2.26 13.58 -5.64
N GLY A 7 2.66 14.51 -6.51
CA GLY A 7 3.38 15.73 -6.14
C GLY A 7 4.89 15.60 -5.97
N HIS A 8 5.40 14.39 -5.75
CA HIS A 8 6.85 14.14 -5.55
C HIS A 8 7.36 12.87 -6.25
N ALA A 9 6.60 12.36 -7.23
CA ALA A 9 7.03 11.30 -8.13
C ALA A 9 7.42 11.86 -9.51
N PHE A 10 8.10 11.08 -10.35
CA PHE A 10 8.82 11.56 -11.53
C PHE A 10 8.30 11.00 -12.86
N GLY A 11 7.32 10.10 -12.84
CA GLY A 11 6.78 9.45 -14.04
C GLY A 11 5.31 9.73 -14.28
N THR A 12 4.88 9.64 -15.53
CA THR A 12 3.46 9.60 -15.91
C THR A 12 2.92 8.17 -15.77
N ILE A 13 1.59 8.03 -15.67
CA ILE A 13 0.94 6.71 -15.66
C ILE A 13 1.36 5.88 -16.88
N ARG A 14 1.55 6.51 -18.06
CA ARG A 14 1.98 5.80 -19.28
C ARG A 14 3.41 5.30 -19.20
N GLU A 15 4.32 6.06 -18.62
CA GLU A 15 5.71 5.64 -18.41
C GLU A 15 5.80 4.50 -17.38
N LEU A 16 5.00 4.57 -16.30
CA LEU A 16 4.88 3.48 -15.32
C LEU A 16 4.35 2.19 -15.97
N ALA A 17 3.29 2.29 -16.78
CA ALA A 17 2.70 1.15 -17.48
C ALA A 17 3.65 0.57 -18.56
N ALA A 18 4.38 1.41 -19.29
CA ALA A 18 5.37 0.97 -20.27
C ALA A 18 6.52 0.22 -19.60
N GLU A 19 7.00 0.71 -18.44
CA GLU A 19 8.03 0.00 -17.68
C GLU A 19 7.49 -1.31 -17.09
N ALA A 20 6.26 -1.32 -16.56
CA ALA A 20 5.62 -2.54 -16.09
C ALA A 20 5.53 -3.62 -17.18
N SER A 21 5.15 -3.22 -18.39
CA SER A 21 5.15 -4.10 -19.57
C SER A 21 6.56 -4.65 -19.87
N ARG A 22 7.58 -3.78 -19.83
CA ARG A 22 8.98 -4.18 -20.04
C ARG A 22 9.49 -5.16 -18.99
N GLN A 23 8.99 -5.03 -17.74
CA GLN A 23 9.30 -5.95 -16.64
C GLN A 23 8.46 -7.24 -16.66
N GLY A 24 7.52 -7.38 -17.59
CA GLY A 24 6.64 -8.55 -17.71
C GLY A 24 5.55 -8.61 -16.64
N LEU A 25 5.18 -7.47 -16.03
CA LEU A 25 4.08 -7.41 -15.09
C LEU A 25 2.75 -7.47 -15.83
N SER A 26 1.81 -8.28 -15.32
CA SER A 26 0.47 -8.43 -15.91
C SER A 26 -0.53 -7.40 -15.41
N LEU A 27 -0.30 -6.84 -14.22
CA LEU A 27 -1.18 -5.89 -13.55
C LEU A 27 -0.35 -4.91 -12.72
N ILE A 28 -0.78 -3.65 -12.71
CA ILE A 28 -0.27 -2.65 -11.78
C ILE A 28 -1.40 -1.85 -11.14
N GLY A 29 -1.18 -1.42 -9.90
CA GLY A 29 -2.03 -0.47 -9.19
C GLY A 29 -1.40 0.91 -9.16
N VAL A 30 -2.11 1.92 -9.68
CA VAL A 30 -1.73 3.34 -9.54
C VAL A 30 -2.53 3.90 -8.36
N THR A 31 -1.82 4.33 -7.32
CA THR A 31 -2.39 4.70 -6.03
C THR A 31 -1.82 6.05 -5.59
N GLU A 32 -2.25 7.11 -6.28
CA GLU A 32 -1.77 8.46 -5.97
C GLU A 32 -2.06 8.83 -4.51
N HIS A 33 -1.17 9.59 -3.91
CA HIS A 33 -1.42 10.13 -2.58
C HIS A 33 -2.68 10.98 -2.54
N ALA A 34 -3.50 10.76 -1.52
CA ALA A 34 -4.67 11.58 -1.22
C ALA A 34 -4.28 12.98 -0.72
N PRO A 35 -5.21 13.95 -0.71
CA PRO A 35 -5.00 15.27 -0.13
C PRO A 35 -4.42 15.20 1.29
N GLY A 36 -3.57 16.18 1.62
CA GLY A 36 -2.77 16.23 2.84
C GLY A 36 -1.28 16.00 2.59
N ILE A 37 -0.92 15.32 1.50
CA ILE A 37 0.46 15.27 1.03
C ILE A 37 0.73 16.49 0.14
N PRO A 38 1.79 17.28 0.40
CA PRO A 38 2.09 18.46 -0.41
C PRO A 38 2.30 18.15 -1.89
N GLY A 39 1.63 18.91 -2.75
CA GLY A 39 1.75 18.78 -4.21
C GLY A 39 0.84 17.73 -4.85
N THR A 40 0.07 16.98 -4.08
CA THR A 40 -0.92 16.04 -4.63
C THR A 40 -2.11 16.75 -5.27
N VAL A 41 -2.91 15.98 -5.99
CA VAL A 41 -4.06 16.45 -6.78
C VAL A 41 -5.29 16.77 -5.93
N ASP A 42 -6.19 17.57 -6.52
CA ASP A 42 -7.52 17.80 -5.98
C ASP A 42 -8.35 16.50 -5.97
N PRO A 43 -9.24 16.28 -4.98
CA PRO A 43 -10.10 15.09 -4.91
C PRO A 43 -10.90 14.76 -6.17
N ILE A 44 -11.20 15.74 -7.02
CA ILE A 44 -11.89 15.52 -8.31
C ILE A 44 -11.13 14.57 -9.23
N TYR A 45 -9.80 14.49 -9.12
CA TYR A 45 -8.99 13.54 -9.86
C TYR A 45 -9.42 12.09 -9.60
N PHE A 46 -9.61 11.73 -8.33
CA PHE A 46 -10.00 10.38 -7.93
C PHE A 46 -11.38 10.00 -8.47
N ARG A 47 -12.29 10.95 -8.58
CA ARG A 47 -13.58 10.71 -9.24
C ARG A 47 -13.42 10.37 -10.72
N ASN A 48 -12.48 11.00 -11.41
CA ASN A 48 -12.29 10.81 -12.85
C ASN A 48 -11.55 9.51 -13.21
N LEU A 49 -11.00 8.79 -12.22
CA LEU A 49 -10.31 7.51 -12.45
C LEU A 49 -11.21 6.40 -12.98
N CYS A 50 -12.54 6.51 -12.82
CA CYS A 50 -13.49 5.59 -13.44
C CYS A 50 -13.43 5.60 -14.97
N ASP A 51 -13.00 6.71 -15.59
CA ASP A 51 -12.85 6.88 -17.05
C ASP A 51 -11.42 6.57 -17.53
N ALA A 52 -10.49 6.22 -16.63
CA ALA A 52 -9.11 5.93 -16.97
C ALA A 52 -8.97 4.60 -17.76
N PRO A 53 -7.99 4.48 -18.67
CA PRO A 53 -7.75 3.25 -19.42
C PRO A 53 -7.49 2.06 -18.50
N ARG A 54 -8.22 0.96 -18.68
CA ARG A 54 -8.07 -0.27 -17.88
C ARG A 54 -6.96 -1.19 -18.37
N GLU A 55 -6.38 -0.89 -19.51
CA GLU A 55 -5.20 -1.59 -20.05
C GLU A 55 -4.29 -0.59 -20.77
N LEU A 56 -3.00 -0.65 -20.50
CA LEU A 56 -1.96 0.10 -21.20
C LEU A 56 -0.77 -0.81 -21.48
N TYR A 57 -0.33 -0.85 -22.72
CA TYR A 57 0.82 -1.66 -23.18
C TYR A 57 0.72 -3.15 -22.83
N GLY A 58 -0.51 -3.71 -22.80
CA GLY A 58 -0.77 -5.10 -22.42
C GLY A 58 -0.73 -5.36 -20.91
N VAL A 59 -0.67 -4.31 -20.09
CA VAL A 59 -0.73 -4.38 -18.62
C VAL A 59 -2.10 -3.94 -18.15
N GLU A 60 -2.75 -4.74 -17.33
CA GLU A 60 -4.02 -4.38 -16.67
C GLU A 60 -3.78 -3.28 -15.62
N MET A 61 -4.68 -2.31 -15.56
CA MET A 61 -4.57 -1.12 -14.71
C MET A 61 -5.66 -1.12 -13.65
N LEU A 62 -5.27 -1.09 -12.38
CA LEU A 62 -6.16 -0.76 -11.27
C LEU A 62 -5.84 0.64 -10.75
N TYR A 63 -6.89 1.36 -10.38
CA TYR A 63 -6.77 2.73 -9.90
C TYR A 63 -7.31 2.86 -8.49
N GLY A 64 -6.42 3.26 -7.59
CA GLY A 64 -6.72 3.49 -6.20
C GLY A 64 -6.20 4.84 -5.70
N SER A 65 -6.12 4.95 -4.40
CA SER A 65 -5.42 6.05 -3.72
C SER A 65 -4.70 5.50 -2.51
N GLU A 66 -3.51 6.03 -2.25
CA GLU A 66 -2.89 5.91 -0.94
C GLU A 66 -3.41 7.05 -0.06
N VAL A 67 -4.40 6.70 0.76
CA VAL A 67 -5.06 7.63 1.67
C VAL A 67 -4.29 7.76 2.98
N ASN A 68 -4.29 8.95 3.57
CA ASN A 68 -3.62 9.15 4.85
C ASN A 68 -4.56 8.82 6.00
N VAL A 69 -4.05 8.06 6.98
CA VAL A 69 -4.69 7.87 8.27
C VAL A 69 -4.45 9.11 9.13
N LEU A 70 -5.50 9.62 9.77
CA LEU A 70 -5.44 10.74 10.73
C LEU A 70 -5.40 10.23 12.17
N ASN A 71 -5.06 11.11 13.12
CA ASN A 71 -4.94 10.76 14.54
C ASN A 71 -6.23 10.30 15.24
N GLY A 72 -7.33 10.17 14.53
CA GLY A 72 -8.58 9.56 14.99
C GLY A 72 -8.97 8.31 14.21
N GLY A 73 -8.13 7.89 13.23
CA GLY A 73 -8.42 6.77 12.32
C GLY A 73 -9.29 7.16 11.12
N GLU A 74 -9.64 8.44 10.97
CA GLU A 74 -10.31 8.95 9.78
C GLU A 74 -9.33 8.97 8.60
N LEU A 75 -9.88 8.99 7.36
CA LEU A 75 -9.13 9.05 6.11
C LEU A 75 -9.19 10.46 5.51
N THR A 76 -8.13 10.89 4.84
CA THR A 76 -8.07 12.22 4.18
C THR A 76 -8.87 12.30 2.87
N LEU A 77 -9.39 11.19 2.37
CA LEU A 77 -10.28 11.16 1.21
C LEU A 77 -11.67 10.67 1.67
N ASP A 78 -12.71 11.43 1.38
CA ASP A 78 -14.06 11.08 1.80
C ASP A 78 -14.64 9.88 1.03
N GLN A 79 -15.69 9.26 1.60
CA GLN A 79 -16.31 8.06 1.04
C GLN A 79 -16.87 8.30 -0.38
N ARG A 80 -17.32 9.52 -0.70
CA ARG A 80 -17.83 9.85 -2.02
C ARG A 80 -16.76 9.64 -3.10
N HIS A 81 -15.52 10.07 -2.84
CA HIS A 81 -14.41 9.90 -3.78
C HIS A 81 -13.87 8.46 -3.75
N LEU A 82 -13.78 7.84 -2.57
CA LEU A 82 -13.37 6.43 -2.43
C LEU A 82 -14.25 5.48 -3.26
N ASN A 83 -15.53 5.77 -3.39
CA ASN A 83 -16.47 4.93 -4.14
C ASN A 83 -16.16 4.84 -5.65
N TYR A 84 -15.39 5.78 -6.21
CA TYR A 84 -14.97 5.75 -7.62
C TYR A 84 -13.69 4.93 -7.85
N LEU A 85 -12.99 4.54 -6.77
CA LEU A 85 -11.75 3.79 -6.83
C LEU A 85 -12.02 2.28 -6.86
N ASP A 86 -11.11 1.54 -7.46
CA ASP A 86 -11.09 0.09 -7.37
C ASP A 86 -10.85 -0.34 -5.91
N TYR A 87 -9.86 0.25 -5.27
CA TYR A 87 -9.49 0.02 -3.87
C TYR A 87 -8.74 1.23 -3.27
N ALA A 88 -8.49 1.20 -1.97
CA ALA A 88 -7.61 2.15 -1.30
C ALA A 88 -6.51 1.41 -0.52
N ILE A 89 -5.35 2.04 -0.44
CA ILE A 89 -4.26 1.71 0.47
C ILE A 89 -4.27 2.78 1.55
N ALA A 90 -4.13 2.42 2.82
CA ALA A 90 -4.11 3.39 3.92
C ALA A 90 -2.77 3.38 4.64
N GLY A 91 -2.18 4.55 4.84
CA GLY A 91 -0.87 4.69 5.48
C GLY A 91 -0.75 5.91 6.39
N ILE A 92 0.20 5.86 7.31
CA ILE A 92 0.57 6.99 8.15
C ILE A 92 1.68 7.79 7.46
N HIS A 93 1.42 9.10 7.28
CA HIS A 93 2.37 10.04 6.71
C HIS A 93 2.53 11.25 7.63
N GLY A 94 3.78 11.67 7.87
CA GLY A 94 4.12 12.72 8.82
C GLY A 94 3.57 14.10 8.53
N THR A 95 3.06 14.34 7.33
CA THR A 95 2.35 15.59 6.99
C THR A 95 0.91 15.60 7.51
N CYS A 96 0.34 14.43 7.84
CA CYS A 96 -1.06 14.25 8.22
C CYS A 96 -1.25 13.62 9.60
N TYR A 97 -0.16 13.17 10.24
CA TYR A 97 -0.23 12.37 11.45
C TYR A 97 0.88 12.75 12.44
N GLU A 98 0.53 12.86 13.71
CA GLU A 98 1.47 12.98 14.83
C GLU A 98 1.58 11.65 15.55
N ASP A 99 2.82 11.23 15.86
CA ASP A 99 3.06 9.99 16.61
C ASP A 99 2.34 10.02 17.96
N ALA A 100 1.49 9.03 18.20
CA ALA A 100 0.70 8.86 19.42
C ALA A 100 1.14 7.63 20.25
N GLY A 101 2.24 7.01 19.87
CA GLY A 101 2.77 5.78 20.45
C GLY A 101 2.10 4.52 19.91
N ALA A 102 2.80 3.38 20.07
CA ALA A 102 2.49 2.13 19.37
C ALA A 102 1.01 1.70 19.48
N VAL A 103 0.45 1.72 20.68
CA VAL A 103 -0.94 1.30 20.91
C VAL A 103 -1.92 2.20 20.14
N LYS A 104 -1.75 3.54 20.29
CA LYS A 104 -2.69 4.48 19.69
C LYS A 104 -2.54 4.59 18.17
N ASN A 105 -1.30 4.50 17.66
CA ASN A 105 -1.06 4.42 16.23
C ASN A 105 -1.77 3.20 15.64
N THR A 106 -1.63 2.05 16.29
CA THR A 106 -2.28 0.80 15.87
C THR A 106 -3.81 0.90 15.92
N ASP A 107 -4.39 1.44 16.99
CA ASP A 107 -5.83 1.67 17.08
C ASP A 107 -6.36 2.52 15.93
N ASN A 108 -5.64 3.60 15.57
CA ASN A 108 -6.03 4.49 14.49
C ASN A 108 -5.96 3.78 13.12
N VAL A 109 -4.92 2.95 12.90
CA VAL A 109 -4.81 2.13 11.68
C VAL A 109 -5.89 1.07 11.62
N ILE A 110 -6.19 0.36 12.72
CA ILE A 110 -7.27 -0.64 12.76
C ILE A 110 -8.61 0.04 12.45
N ARG A 111 -8.87 1.21 13.02
CA ARG A 111 -10.10 1.94 12.78
C ARG A 111 -10.29 2.32 11.30
N CYS A 112 -9.23 2.66 10.57
CA CYS A 112 -9.37 2.94 9.15
C CYS A 112 -9.70 1.68 8.32
N MET A 113 -9.37 0.47 8.81
CA MET A 113 -9.72 -0.79 8.15
C MET A 113 -11.23 -1.08 8.14
N GLU A 114 -12.03 -0.41 8.99
CA GLU A 114 -13.49 -0.50 8.95
C GLU A 114 -14.08 -0.01 7.61
N ASN A 115 -13.31 0.79 6.86
CA ASN A 115 -13.74 1.24 5.55
C ASN A 115 -13.54 0.13 4.50
N PRO A 116 -14.61 -0.34 3.83
CA PRO A 116 -14.53 -1.50 2.91
C PRO A 116 -13.66 -1.26 1.68
N LYS A 117 -13.33 0.01 1.34
CA LYS A 117 -12.41 0.33 0.26
C LYS A 117 -10.95 0.18 0.65
N VAL A 118 -10.62 0.21 1.94
CA VAL A 118 -9.26 -0.04 2.42
C VAL A 118 -8.96 -1.52 2.32
N LYS A 119 -8.08 -1.89 1.41
CA LYS A 119 -7.67 -3.28 1.18
C LYS A 119 -6.26 -3.58 1.66
N ILE A 120 -5.43 -2.56 1.78
CA ILE A 120 -4.01 -2.71 2.16
C ILE A 120 -3.65 -1.62 3.16
N ILE A 121 -2.89 -1.98 4.19
CA ILE A 121 -2.18 -1.01 5.02
C ILE A 121 -0.76 -0.88 4.47
N SER A 122 -0.41 0.35 4.03
CA SER A 122 0.89 0.64 3.46
C SER A 122 1.96 0.81 4.55
N HIS A 123 3.12 0.26 4.27
CA HIS A 123 4.40 0.41 5.00
C HIS A 123 4.28 0.62 6.54
N PRO A 124 3.59 -0.26 7.30
CA PRO A 124 3.48 -0.15 8.77
C PRO A 124 4.78 -0.61 9.44
N ASP A 125 5.91 -0.04 9.04
CA ASP A 125 7.23 -0.62 9.22
C ASP A 125 8.23 0.26 9.99
N SER A 126 7.88 1.53 10.25
CA SER A 126 8.84 2.51 10.75
C SER A 126 8.64 2.84 12.23
N ASP A 127 9.73 2.89 12.99
CA ASP A 127 9.72 3.36 14.38
C ASP A 127 9.42 4.87 14.52
N LEU A 128 9.28 5.59 13.40
CA LEU A 128 8.72 6.95 13.44
C LEU A 128 7.23 6.94 13.85
N TYR A 129 6.55 5.84 13.54
CA TYR A 129 5.15 5.56 13.92
C TYR A 129 5.07 4.10 14.34
N PRO A 130 5.57 3.77 15.57
CA PRO A 130 5.66 2.39 16.01
C PRO A 130 4.28 1.74 16.09
N MET A 131 4.23 0.42 15.83
CA MET A 131 3.02 -0.38 15.84
C MET A 131 3.08 -1.49 16.90
N ASP A 132 1.93 -1.83 17.46
CA ASP A 132 1.70 -3.10 18.15
C ASP A 132 1.36 -4.15 17.09
N TYR A 133 2.36 -4.90 16.62
CA TYR A 133 2.17 -5.85 15.51
C TYR A 133 1.19 -6.98 15.81
N PRO A 134 1.15 -7.59 17.01
CA PRO A 134 0.10 -8.52 17.37
C PRO A 134 -1.30 -7.94 17.18
N ALA A 135 -1.57 -6.75 17.69
CA ALA A 135 -2.87 -6.09 17.54
C ALA A 135 -3.16 -5.70 16.08
N LEU A 136 -2.17 -5.18 15.35
CA LEU A 136 -2.30 -4.82 13.94
C LEU A 136 -2.70 -6.01 13.08
N VAL A 137 -2.05 -7.17 13.28
CA VAL A 137 -2.32 -8.39 12.51
C VAL A 137 -3.70 -8.96 12.86
N GLU A 138 -4.13 -8.90 14.13
CA GLU A 138 -5.50 -9.32 14.49
C GLU A 138 -6.55 -8.39 13.84
N GLY A 139 -6.34 -7.07 13.85
CA GLY A 139 -7.23 -6.13 13.16
C GLY A 139 -7.27 -6.39 11.65
N ALA A 140 -6.11 -6.60 11.01
CA ALA A 140 -6.03 -6.92 9.60
C ALA A 140 -6.80 -8.21 9.25
N LYS A 141 -6.74 -9.22 10.12
CA LYS A 141 -7.52 -10.46 9.99
C LYS A 141 -9.02 -10.22 10.13
N GLU A 142 -9.43 -9.45 11.13
CA GLU A 142 -10.84 -9.16 11.42
C GLU A 142 -11.51 -8.45 10.24
N PHE A 143 -10.84 -7.43 9.67
CA PHE A 143 -11.39 -6.64 8.58
C PHE A 143 -11.05 -7.16 7.18
N GLY A 144 -10.26 -8.23 7.07
CA GLY A 144 -9.86 -8.79 5.78
C GLY A 144 -8.96 -7.87 4.97
N VAL A 145 -8.05 -7.16 5.62
CA VAL A 145 -7.09 -6.22 5.02
C VAL A 145 -5.71 -6.86 4.95
N ALA A 146 -4.98 -6.64 3.86
CA ALA A 146 -3.60 -7.11 3.72
C ALA A 146 -2.61 -6.11 4.34
N LEU A 147 -1.46 -6.62 4.78
CA LEU A 147 -0.35 -5.80 5.26
C LEU A 147 0.77 -5.75 4.22
N GLU A 148 1.30 -4.56 3.96
CA GLU A 148 2.32 -4.35 2.95
C GLU A 148 3.73 -4.71 3.45
N LEU A 149 4.50 -5.39 2.60
CA LEU A 149 5.95 -5.41 2.62
C LEU A 149 6.45 -4.46 1.53
N ASN A 150 6.86 -3.27 1.92
CA ASN A 150 7.25 -2.20 1.00
C ASN A 150 8.75 -2.29 0.66
N ASN A 151 9.06 -2.58 -0.60
CA ASN A 151 10.45 -2.69 -1.06
C ASN A 151 11.19 -1.35 -1.02
N SER A 152 10.47 -0.21 -1.18
CA SER A 152 11.06 1.12 -1.10
C SER A 152 11.54 1.47 0.32
N SER A 153 10.82 1.03 1.35
CA SER A 153 11.21 1.20 2.76
C SER A 153 12.57 0.59 3.05
N LEU A 154 12.83 -0.60 2.52
CA LEU A 154 14.10 -1.31 2.72
C LEU A 154 15.31 -0.57 2.10
N ARG A 155 15.08 0.33 1.14
CA ARG A 155 16.09 1.18 0.51
C ARG A 155 16.35 2.46 1.30
N LYS A 156 15.49 2.83 2.26
CA LYS A 156 15.46 4.14 2.91
C LYS A 156 15.62 4.02 4.45
N PRO A 157 16.66 3.34 4.98
CA PRO A 157 16.75 3.06 6.42
C PRO A 157 16.82 4.31 7.31
N LYS A 158 17.20 5.47 6.76
CA LYS A 158 17.21 6.74 7.50
C LYS A 158 15.83 7.34 7.68
N SER A 159 14.95 7.20 6.69
CA SER A 159 13.57 7.69 6.73
C SER A 159 12.56 6.63 7.16
N ARG A 160 12.99 5.37 7.25
CA ARG A 160 12.23 4.21 7.73
C ARG A 160 13.04 3.43 8.77
N PRO A 161 13.32 4.03 9.95
CA PRO A 161 14.13 3.37 10.97
C PRO A 161 13.50 2.05 11.41
N ASN A 162 14.36 1.04 11.58
CA ASN A 162 14.04 -0.31 12.01
C ASN A 162 13.06 -1.10 11.09
N CYS A 163 12.79 -0.66 9.85
CA CYS A 163 11.82 -1.32 8.98
C CYS A 163 12.07 -2.83 8.80
N VAL A 164 13.33 -3.26 8.66
CA VAL A 164 13.69 -4.68 8.54
C VAL A 164 13.26 -5.48 9.77
N GLU A 165 13.60 -5.00 10.97
CA GLU A 165 13.27 -5.68 12.22
C GLU A 165 11.75 -5.67 12.47
N ASN A 166 11.08 -4.62 12.05
CA ASN A 166 9.64 -4.51 12.14
C ASN A 166 8.92 -5.48 11.19
N TYR A 167 9.40 -5.64 9.96
CA TYR A 167 8.91 -6.71 9.08
C TYR A 167 9.18 -8.11 9.62
N ARG A 168 10.34 -8.35 10.29
CA ARG A 168 10.64 -9.61 10.96
C ARG A 168 9.70 -9.94 12.12
N LYS A 169 9.07 -8.94 12.72
CA LYS A 169 8.01 -9.13 13.73
C LYS A 169 6.66 -9.36 13.07
N MET A 170 6.30 -8.56 12.08
CA MET A 170 4.98 -8.53 11.46
C MET A 170 4.71 -9.76 10.58
N ILE A 171 5.62 -10.09 9.67
CA ILE A 171 5.38 -11.12 8.66
C ILE A 171 5.14 -12.50 9.28
N PRO A 172 5.93 -12.99 10.26
CA PRO A 172 5.65 -14.28 10.92
C PRO A 172 4.27 -14.32 11.59
N LEU A 173 3.82 -13.22 12.19
CA LEU A 173 2.48 -13.11 12.74
C LEU A 173 1.40 -13.21 11.66
N CYS A 174 1.61 -12.57 10.50
CA CYS A 174 0.71 -12.71 9.35
C CYS A 174 0.60 -14.18 8.91
N MET A 175 1.74 -14.89 8.81
CA MET A 175 1.77 -16.30 8.43
C MET A 175 1.03 -17.16 9.46
N GLU A 176 1.25 -16.94 10.76
CA GLU A 176 0.59 -17.67 11.84
C GLU A 176 -0.94 -17.46 11.84
N ARG A 177 -1.38 -16.23 11.60
CA ARG A 177 -2.78 -15.83 11.69
C ARG A 177 -3.55 -15.96 10.38
N GLY A 178 -2.88 -16.27 9.27
CA GLY A 178 -3.48 -16.38 7.94
C GLY A 178 -3.87 -15.03 7.34
N VAL A 179 -3.11 -13.97 7.66
CA VAL A 179 -3.29 -12.62 7.08
C VAL A 179 -2.48 -12.52 5.80
N PHE A 180 -3.08 -11.98 4.76
CA PHE A 180 -2.39 -11.75 3.50
C PHE A 180 -1.32 -10.66 3.61
N VAL A 181 -0.21 -10.91 2.92
CA VAL A 181 0.86 -9.93 2.71
C VAL A 181 0.89 -9.59 1.22
N VAL A 182 1.03 -8.30 0.92
CA VAL A 182 1.29 -7.81 -0.44
C VAL A 182 2.69 -7.20 -0.48
N VAL A 183 3.45 -7.53 -1.52
CA VAL A 183 4.78 -6.95 -1.73
C VAL A 183 4.68 -5.83 -2.76
N ASP A 184 4.98 -4.61 -2.35
CA ASP A 184 4.88 -3.45 -3.21
C ASP A 184 6.23 -2.74 -3.43
N THR A 185 6.33 -2.03 -4.55
CA THR A 185 7.53 -1.29 -4.90
C THR A 185 7.49 0.14 -4.39
N ASP A 186 6.31 0.68 -4.16
CA ASP A 186 6.09 2.10 -3.84
C ASP A 186 6.90 2.99 -4.80
N ALA A 187 6.78 2.64 -6.10
CA ALA A 187 7.57 3.28 -7.15
C ALA A 187 7.10 4.72 -7.35
N HIS A 188 8.02 5.65 -7.20
CA HIS A 188 7.87 7.09 -7.47
C HIS A 188 8.60 7.53 -8.75
N ASP A 189 9.24 6.57 -9.42
CA ASP A 189 9.94 6.73 -10.70
C ASP A 189 9.78 5.44 -11.50
N PRO A 190 9.62 5.52 -12.84
CA PRO A 190 9.48 4.33 -13.66
C PRO A 190 10.58 3.29 -13.47
N SER A 191 11.83 3.72 -13.19
CA SER A 191 12.95 2.81 -12.95
C SER A 191 12.80 1.91 -11.69
N ALA A 192 11.88 2.25 -10.79
CA ALA A 192 11.60 1.45 -9.59
C ALA A 192 10.45 0.44 -9.79
N VAL A 193 9.72 0.51 -10.90
CA VAL A 193 8.62 -0.42 -11.21
C VAL A 193 9.15 -1.84 -11.36
N GLY A 194 8.51 -2.81 -10.69
CA GLY A 194 8.91 -4.22 -10.74
C GLY A 194 10.17 -4.56 -9.93
N ASN A 195 10.72 -3.60 -9.18
CA ASN A 195 11.89 -3.87 -8.35
C ASN A 195 11.48 -4.41 -6.97
N PHE A 196 11.50 -5.73 -6.81
CA PHE A 196 11.18 -6.45 -5.57
C PHE A 196 12.42 -7.07 -4.92
N GLU A 197 13.63 -6.68 -5.32
CA GLU A 197 14.87 -7.40 -4.95
C GLU A 197 15.08 -7.48 -3.44
N LEU A 198 14.94 -6.37 -2.71
CA LEU A 198 15.19 -6.34 -1.27
C LEU A 198 14.10 -7.07 -0.48
N ALA A 199 12.84 -6.91 -0.89
CA ALA A 199 11.73 -7.63 -0.29
C ALA A 199 11.89 -9.15 -0.46
N ARG A 200 12.28 -9.61 -1.66
CA ARG A 200 12.55 -11.03 -1.92
C ARG A 200 13.65 -11.55 -1.02
N LYS A 201 14.81 -10.85 -0.96
CA LYS A 201 15.91 -11.23 -0.08
C LYS A 201 15.50 -11.32 1.39
N LEU A 202 14.60 -10.42 1.84
CA LEU A 202 14.10 -10.47 3.20
C LEU A 202 13.21 -11.71 3.43
N LEU A 203 12.27 -11.97 2.50
CA LEU A 203 11.38 -13.14 2.58
C LEU A 203 12.15 -14.47 2.54
N GLU A 204 13.22 -14.58 1.76
CA GLU A 204 14.10 -15.76 1.71
C GLU A 204 14.73 -16.12 3.08
N THR A 205 14.74 -15.18 4.03
CA THR A 205 15.25 -15.40 5.40
C THR A 205 14.17 -15.80 6.40
N MET A 206 12.93 -16.00 5.96
CA MET A 206 11.76 -16.28 6.79
C MET A 206 11.07 -17.57 6.34
N ASP A 207 10.28 -18.17 7.23
CA ASP A 207 9.36 -19.25 6.88
C ASP A 207 8.05 -18.63 6.36
N ILE A 208 7.83 -18.72 5.05
CA ILE A 208 6.74 -18.06 4.34
C ILE A 208 5.78 -19.08 3.77
N ASN A 209 4.51 -18.95 4.10
CA ASN A 209 3.43 -19.58 3.35
C ASN A 209 3.14 -18.73 2.09
N GLU A 210 3.61 -19.19 0.93
CA GLU A 210 3.47 -18.47 -0.33
C GLU A 210 2.00 -18.23 -0.75
N ASP A 211 1.06 -19.04 -0.26
CA ASP A 211 -0.37 -18.85 -0.48
C ASP A 211 -0.90 -17.55 0.17
N LEU A 212 -0.19 -17.02 1.15
CA LEU A 212 -0.52 -15.76 1.81
C LEU A 212 0.15 -14.55 1.15
N LEU A 213 1.04 -14.74 0.18
CA LEU A 213 1.59 -13.67 -0.65
C LEU A 213 0.67 -13.41 -1.85
N LEU A 214 -0.07 -12.30 -1.81
CA LEU A 214 -1.06 -11.97 -2.86
C LEU A 214 -0.44 -11.83 -4.24
N ASN A 215 0.83 -11.42 -4.32
CA ASN A 215 1.54 -11.23 -5.60
C ASN A 215 1.77 -12.54 -6.38
N ASN A 216 1.68 -13.70 -5.74
CA ASN A 216 1.93 -14.99 -6.37
C ASN A 216 0.74 -15.51 -7.21
N ASP A 217 -0.44 -14.94 -7.04
CA ASP A 217 -1.65 -15.33 -7.78
C ASP A 217 -2.45 -14.10 -8.22
N LEU A 218 -2.38 -13.80 -9.52
CA LEU A 218 -3.08 -12.66 -10.12
C LEU A 218 -4.60 -12.68 -9.87
N GLN A 219 -5.23 -13.85 -9.97
CA GLN A 219 -6.68 -13.97 -9.79
C GLN A 219 -7.08 -13.76 -8.33
N LYS A 220 -6.30 -14.31 -7.40
CA LYS A 220 -6.47 -14.09 -5.96
C LYS A 220 -6.29 -12.62 -5.60
N LEU A 221 -5.24 -11.97 -6.11
CA LEU A 221 -4.99 -10.54 -5.89
C LEU A 221 -6.15 -9.69 -6.42
N LYS A 222 -6.60 -9.92 -7.66
CA LYS A 222 -7.73 -9.18 -8.24
C LYS A 222 -9.00 -9.38 -7.43
N LYS A 223 -9.31 -10.62 -7.08
CA LYS A 223 -10.47 -10.93 -6.24
C LYS A 223 -10.39 -10.19 -4.90
N PHE A 224 -9.23 -10.23 -4.24
CA PHE A 224 -9.02 -9.56 -2.96
C PHE A 224 -9.22 -8.04 -3.05
N LEU A 225 -8.70 -7.40 -4.10
CA LEU A 225 -8.78 -5.95 -4.26
C LEU A 225 -10.16 -5.45 -4.71
N LEU A 226 -10.89 -6.25 -5.51
CA LEU A 226 -12.12 -5.80 -6.19
C LEU A 226 -13.40 -6.31 -5.52
N ASP A 227 -13.35 -7.42 -4.78
CA ASP A 227 -14.50 -7.96 -4.06
C ASP A 227 -14.66 -7.23 -2.71
N GLY A 228 -15.78 -6.50 -2.55
CA GLY A 228 -16.10 -5.80 -1.30
C GLY A 228 -17.14 -4.71 -1.47
#